data_8bf3ad344b44e756429eab4c83e50b67
#
_entry.id   8bf3ad344b44e756429eab4c83e50b67
#
_cell.length_a   1.000
_cell.length_b   1.000
_cell.length_c   1.000
_cell.angle_alpha   90.00
_cell.angle_beta   90.00
_cell.angle_gamma   90.00
#
_symmetry.space_group_name_H-M   'P 1'
#
loop_
_entity.id
_entity.type
_entity.pdbx_description
1 polymer ?
#
loop_
_entity_poly.entity_id
_entity_poly.type
_entity_poly.pdbx_seq_one_letter_code
_entity_poly.pdbx_strand_id
1 'polypeptide(L)' 'MDSVIRTLERQKLMMELLERKIRLRAHQLYDERGQVEGRELEDWVRAESEVLQSSILAPLWNARLLVERRASPPG' A
#
# COMPACT_ATOMS: atom_id res chain seq x y z
N MET A 1 -25.70 11.78 6.39
CA MET A 1 -24.99 11.57 5.12
C MET A 1 -23.60 12.17 5.10
N ASP A 2 -23.42 13.37 5.65
CA ASP A 2 -22.10 14.01 5.68
C ASP A 2 -21.04 13.19 6.44
N SER A 3 -21.45 12.48 7.50
CA SER A 3 -20.52 11.67 8.29
C SER A 3 -19.98 10.48 7.52
N VAL A 4 -20.78 9.89 6.63
CA VAL A 4 -20.34 8.76 5.78
C VAL A 4 -19.32 9.25 4.77
N ILE A 5 -19.59 10.39 4.12
CA ILE A 5 -18.68 10.99 3.14
C ILE A 5 -17.35 11.34 3.79
N ARG A 6 -17.39 11.97 4.99
CA ARG A 6 -16.16 12.30 5.73
C ARG A 6 -15.36 11.07 6.11
N THR A 7 -16.05 10.00 6.50
CA THR A 7 -15.39 8.74 6.85
C THR A 7 -14.68 8.14 5.62
N LEU A 8 -15.35 8.13 4.47
CA LEU A 8 -14.78 7.63 3.22
C LEU A 8 -13.58 8.47 2.78
N GLU A 9 -13.67 9.79 2.91
CA GLU A 9 -12.57 10.69 2.59
C GLU A 9 -11.36 10.46 3.50
N ARG A 10 -11.58 10.26 4.79
CA ARG A 10 -10.51 9.93 5.74
C ARG A 10 -9.83 8.61 5.40
N GLN A 11 -10.63 7.60 5.07
CA GLN A 11 -10.09 6.29 4.67
C GLN A 11 -9.24 6.41 3.41
N LYS A 12 -9.71 7.18 2.45
CA LYS A 12 -8.96 7.43 1.22
C LYS A 12 -7.62 8.10 1.50
N LEU A 13 -7.64 9.16 2.32
CA LEU A 13 -6.41 9.86 2.70
C LEU A 13 -5.44 8.95 3.45
N MET A 14 -5.96 8.11 4.34
CA MET A 14 -5.14 7.16 5.09
C MET A 14 -4.50 6.12 4.17
N MET A 15 -5.25 5.64 3.17
CA MET A 15 -4.72 4.71 2.18
C MET A 15 -3.62 5.36 1.33
N GLU A 16 -3.81 6.61 0.94
CA GLU A 16 -2.80 7.37 0.19
C GLU A 16 -1.52 7.57 0.99
N LEU A 17 -1.65 7.84 2.30
CA LEU A 17 -0.51 7.97 3.19
C LEU A 17 0.25 6.66 3.35
N LEU A 18 -0.47 5.55 3.50
CA LEU A 18 0.15 4.22 3.57
C LEU A 18 0.89 3.90 2.27
N GLU A 19 0.26 4.15 1.14
CA GLU A 19 0.89 3.93 -0.16
C GLU A 19 2.16 4.73 -0.31
N ARG A 20 2.16 5.98 0.14
CA ARG A 20 3.35 6.83 0.12
C ARG A 20 4.47 6.24 0.99
N LYS A 21 4.13 5.78 2.19
CA LYS A 21 5.11 5.16 3.09
C LYS A 21 5.70 3.90 2.49
N ILE A 22 4.87 3.07 1.88
CA ILE A 22 5.31 1.85 1.23
C ILE A 22 6.25 2.19 0.07
N ARG A 23 5.87 3.17 -0.74
CA ARG A 23 6.69 3.61 -1.88
C ARG A 23 8.05 4.13 -1.44
N LEU A 24 8.09 4.95 -0.40
CA LEU A 24 9.33 5.47 0.15
C LEU A 24 10.21 4.34 0.69
N ARG A 25 9.61 3.38 1.39
CA ARG A 25 10.36 2.25 1.92
C ARG A 25 10.89 1.36 0.81
N ALA A 26 10.09 1.12 -0.22
CA ALA A 26 10.52 0.35 -1.40
C ALA A 26 11.72 1.02 -2.08
N HIS A 27 11.69 2.34 -2.20
CA HIS A 27 12.79 3.10 -2.79
C HIS A 27 14.06 2.99 -1.94
N GLN A 28 13.93 3.05 -0.61
CA GLN A 28 15.05 2.86 0.29
C GLN A 28 15.67 1.46 0.13
N LEU A 29 14.83 0.42 0.01
CA LEU A 29 15.29 -0.94 -0.22
C LEU A 29 16.04 -1.07 -1.54
N TYR A 30 15.54 -0.41 -2.57
CA TYR A 30 16.18 -0.35 -3.87
C TYR A 30 17.58 0.28 -3.77
N ASP A 31 17.69 1.41 -3.05
CA ASP A 31 18.98 2.09 -2.84
C ASP A 31 19.94 1.22 -2.02
N GLU A 32 19.45 0.56 -0.98
CA GLU A 32 20.26 -0.32 -0.13
C GLU A 32 20.84 -1.51 -0.91
N ARG A 33 20.13 -1.99 -1.94
CA ARG A 33 20.59 -3.08 -2.81
C ARG A 33 21.57 -2.61 -3.89
N GLY A 34 21.93 -1.33 -3.95
CA GLY A 34 22.78 -0.80 -4.97
C GLY A 34 22.07 -0.50 -6.28
N GLN A 35 20.76 -0.25 -6.22
CA GLN A 35 19.95 0.19 -7.36
C GLN A 35 19.92 -0.82 -8.52
N VAL A 36 19.91 -2.10 -8.20
CA VAL A 36 19.80 -3.16 -9.21
C VAL A 36 18.36 -3.26 -9.69
N GLU A 37 18.15 -3.08 -10.99
CA GLU A 37 16.84 -3.17 -11.62
C GLU A 37 16.34 -4.61 -11.72
N GLY A 38 15.03 -4.76 -11.92
CA GLY A 38 14.40 -6.06 -12.11
C GLY A 38 13.81 -6.68 -10.86
N ARG A 39 13.95 -6.05 -9.69
CA ARG A 39 13.41 -6.54 -8.43
C ARG A 39 12.48 -5.54 -7.74
N GLU A 40 11.87 -4.66 -8.52
CA GLU A 40 10.99 -3.61 -8.00
C GLU A 40 9.77 -4.20 -7.29
N LEU A 41 9.22 -5.28 -7.81
CA LEU A 41 8.07 -5.94 -7.19
C LEU A 41 8.45 -6.55 -5.84
N GLU A 42 9.63 -7.16 -5.74
CA GLU A 42 10.12 -7.72 -4.48
C GLU A 42 10.30 -6.63 -3.43
N ASP A 43 10.87 -5.49 -3.83
CA ASP A 43 11.05 -4.34 -2.94
C ASP A 43 9.71 -3.80 -2.47
N TRP A 44 8.74 -3.71 -3.37
CA TRP A 44 7.39 -3.24 -3.03
C TRP A 44 6.72 -4.18 -2.03
N VAL A 45 6.72 -5.48 -2.29
CA VAL A 45 6.10 -6.48 -1.42
C VAL A 45 6.75 -6.47 -0.04
N ARG A 46 8.06 -6.37 0.01
CA ARG A 46 8.79 -6.28 1.28
C ARG A 46 8.46 -5.01 2.04
N ALA A 47 8.45 -3.86 1.35
CA ALA A 47 8.09 -2.58 1.93
C ALA A 47 6.65 -2.58 2.46
N GLU A 48 5.72 -3.13 1.68
CA GLU A 48 4.34 -3.26 2.08
C GLU A 48 4.22 -4.07 3.37
N SER A 49 4.89 -5.22 3.43
CA SER A 49 4.89 -6.07 4.62
C SER A 49 5.45 -5.34 5.85
N GLU A 50 6.57 -4.66 5.69
CA GLU A 50 7.21 -3.93 6.78
C GLU A 50 6.33 -2.77 7.30
N VAL A 51 5.76 -1.99 6.41
CA VAL A 51 4.90 -0.86 6.79
C VAL A 51 3.63 -1.34 7.46
N LEU A 52 3.01 -2.40 6.93
CA LEU A 52 1.75 -2.90 7.48
C LEU A 52 1.92 -3.59 8.82
N GLN A 53 3.08 -4.14 9.13
CA GLN A 53 3.33 -4.77 10.43
C GLN A 53 3.13 -3.81 11.60
N SER A 54 3.42 -2.54 11.41
CA SER A 54 3.28 -1.52 12.44
C SER A 54 2.07 -0.62 12.25
N SER A 55 1.21 -0.92 11.29
CA SER A 55 0.07 -0.07 10.96
C SER A 55 -1.25 -0.66 11.48
N ILE A 56 -2.02 0.17 12.18
CA ILE A 56 -3.39 -0.18 12.58
C ILE A 56 -4.34 -0.23 11.38
N LEU A 57 -3.89 0.28 10.23
CA LEU A 57 -4.69 0.34 9.00
C LEU A 57 -4.51 -0.89 8.11
N ALA A 58 -3.68 -1.86 8.52
CA ALA A 58 -3.43 -3.07 7.74
C ALA A 58 -4.71 -3.80 7.31
N PRO A 59 -5.73 -3.97 8.18
CA PRO A 59 -6.96 -4.63 7.74
C PRO A 59 -7.69 -3.89 6.61
N LEU A 60 -7.69 -2.55 6.65
CA LEU A 60 -8.29 -1.73 5.59
C LEU A 60 -7.51 -1.87 4.28
N TRP A 61 -6.19 -1.87 4.36
CA TRP A 61 -5.34 -2.05 3.20
C TRP A 61 -5.59 -3.41 2.53
N ASN A 62 -5.64 -4.47 3.33
CA ASN A 62 -5.88 -5.82 2.82
C ASN A 62 -7.28 -5.95 2.21
N ALA A 63 -8.29 -5.32 2.81
CA ALA A 63 -9.65 -5.32 2.27
C ALA A 63 -9.69 -4.62 0.91
N ARG A 64 -8.98 -3.49 0.76
CA ARG A 64 -8.88 -2.78 -0.50
C ARG A 64 -8.27 -3.65 -1.60
N LEU A 65 -7.18 -4.37 -1.28
CA LEU A 65 -6.53 -5.26 -2.23
C LEU A 65 -7.46 -6.39 -2.70
N LEU A 66 -8.26 -6.94 -1.78
CA LEU A 66 -9.23 -7.97 -2.12
C LEU A 66 -10.31 -7.44 -3.08
N VAL A 67 -10.80 -6.24 -2.82
CA VAL A 67 -11.78 -5.60 -3.69
C VAL A 67 -11.19 -5.34 -5.08
N GLU A 68 -9.98 -4.82 -5.15
CA GLU A 68 -9.30 -4.55 -6.41
C GLU A 68 -9.06 -5.83 -7.21
N ARG A 69 -8.69 -6.92 -6.55
CA ARG A 69 -8.51 -8.22 -7.22
C ARG A 69 -9.81 -8.76 -7.80
N ARG A 70 -10.93 -8.56 -7.10
CA ARG A 70 -12.25 -8.99 -7.59
C ARG A 70 -12.75 -8.12 -8.72
N ALA A 71 -12.41 -6.83 -8.69
CA ALA A 71 -12.81 -5.87 -9.73
C ALA A 71 -11.97 -6.00 -10.99
N SER A 72 -10.76 -6.56 -10.90
CA SER A 72 -9.89 -6.72 -12.06
C SER A 72 -10.41 -7.83 -12.97
N PRO A 73 -10.60 -7.56 -14.28
CA PRO A 73 -11.01 -8.62 -15.20
C PRO A 73 -9.93 -9.68 -15.32
N PRO A 74 -10.32 -10.95 -15.45
CA PRO A 74 -9.35 -12.02 -15.64
C PRO A 74 -8.67 -11.89 -16.99
N GLY A 75 -7.38 -11.99 -17.00
CA GLY A 75 -6.58 -11.93 -18.22
C GLY A 75 -5.63 -10.81 -18.29
#